data_d290b9c544d34340e1f434d68eecc11c
#
_entry.id   d290b9c544d34340e1f434d68eecc11c
#
_cell.length_a   1.000
_cell.length_b   1.000
_cell.length_c   1.000
_cell.angle_alpha   90.00
_cell.angle_beta   90.00
_cell.angle_gamma   90.00
#
_symmetry.space_group_name_H-M   'P 1'
#
loop_
_entity.id
_entity.type
_entity.pdbx_description
1 polymer ?
#
loop_
_entity_poly.entity_id
_entity_poly.type
_entity_poly.pdbx_seq_one_letter_code
_entity_poly.pdbx_strand_id
1 'polypeptide(L)'
;MKLSKLVIAAAVVAAGASALSTSAFAQAKDQFIPVLSYRTGPYGPNGAPWANGYVDYLKLVNARGGINGVKLTFEECETGYDTARSVECYERLKSKGASFVQPLSTGATFAITEKAPTDKIPVVTIGYGRSESADGTVFKWNFPIAGTYWVAADAIIQAIGNKEGGLDKLKGKKIALVYHDSPYGKEPIPLMQERAKMHGFDLQLLPVTAPGVEQKATWLQIRQARPDYVALWGWGVMNSTAIKEAQATGYPREKMYGVWWAGAEPDVKDVADGAKGYNAVTMQHGAEPQSKLVKDVLAMLHEKGQGTGPKDEVGQVLYMRGAMSAMLGVEGIRSAQDRFGKGKVMTGEQVRWGLENLNLTQPKLDALGFAGVMRPISTSCTDHMGAAWARIHTWDGKAWKFTSDWLQADEQIIKPLVKATAAKYAAEKKLTPRTPADCQS
;
A
#
# COMPACT_ATOMS: atom_id res chain seq x y z
N MET A 1 -95.90 -11.01 -40.02
CA MET A 1 -94.98 -12.08 -40.44
C MET A 1 -93.60 -11.47 -40.71
N LYS A 2 -92.57 -12.05 -40.16
CA LYS A 2 -91.15 -11.82 -40.40
C LYS A 2 -90.41 -10.77 -39.53
N LEU A 3 -89.90 -11.25 -38.54
CA LEU A 3 -88.66 -11.16 -37.79
C LEU A 3 -87.53 -10.23 -38.32
N SER A 4 -87.26 -9.26 -37.51
CA SER A 4 -86.04 -8.42 -37.57
C SER A 4 -84.91 -9.04 -36.75
N LYS A 5 -83.77 -9.10 -37.33
CA LYS A 5 -82.55 -9.51 -36.62
C LYS A 5 -81.75 -8.28 -36.22
N LEU A 6 -81.56 -8.13 -34.92
CA LEU A 6 -80.73 -7.13 -34.32
C LEU A 6 -79.28 -7.65 -34.35
N VAL A 7 -78.37 -6.87 -34.92
CA VAL A 7 -76.90 -7.17 -34.86
C VAL A 7 -76.30 -6.20 -33.83
N ILE A 8 -75.80 -6.75 -32.70
CA ILE A 8 -75.05 -6.03 -31.69
C ILE A 8 -73.59 -6.12 -32.05
N ALA A 9 -72.96 -4.98 -32.36
CA ALA A 9 -71.52 -4.89 -32.54
C ALA A 9 -70.87 -4.66 -31.16
N ALA A 10 -70.10 -5.66 -30.72
CA ALA A 10 -69.27 -5.53 -29.51
C ALA A 10 -67.92 -4.91 -29.89
N ALA A 11 -67.69 -3.70 -29.41
CA ALA A 11 -66.36 -3.05 -29.49
C ALA A 11 -65.44 -3.64 -28.41
N VAL A 12 -64.39 -4.37 -28.81
CA VAL A 12 -63.32 -4.84 -27.92
C VAL A 12 -62.31 -3.75 -27.79
N VAL A 13 -62.24 -3.10 -26.62
CA VAL A 13 -61.15 -2.18 -26.23
C VAL A 13 -60.01 -3.02 -25.74
N ALA A 14 -58.96 -3.20 -26.57
CA ALA A 14 -57.72 -3.79 -26.15
C ALA A 14 -56.88 -2.75 -25.36
N ALA A 15 -56.94 -2.80 -24.05
CA ALA A 15 -56.03 -2.06 -23.17
C ALA A 15 -54.65 -2.74 -23.20
N GLY A 16 -53.75 -2.18 -24.00
CA GLY A 16 -52.32 -2.58 -23.98
C GLY A 16 -51.67 -2.18 -22.68
N ALA A 17 -51.56 -3.12 -21.73
CA ALA A 17 -50.71 -2.96 -20.56
C ALA A 17 -49.24 -3.08 -21.01
N SER A 18 -48.59 -1.94 -21.25
CA SER A 18 -47.14 -1.88 -21.40
C SER A 18 -46.51 -2.21 -20.04
N ALA A 19 -46.15 -3.46 -19.82
CA ALA A 19 -45.31 -3.88 -18.72
C ALA A 19 -43.92 -3.25 -18.92
N LEU A 20 -43.68 -2.12 -18.29
CA LEU A 20 -42.35 -1.59 -18.07
C LEU A 20 -41.60 -2.63 -17.21
N SER A 21 -40.85 -3.49 -17.88
CA SER A 21 -39.88 -4.35 -17.25
C SER A 21 -38.80 -3.46 -16.67
N THR A 22 -38.98 -3.00 -15.44
CA THR A 22 -37.87 -2.50 -14.62
C THR A 22 -36.95 -3.66 -14.43
N SER A 23 -35.87 -3.70 -15.21
CA SER A 23 -34.74 -4.56 -14.94
C SER A 23 -34.22 -4.16 -13.54
N ALA A 24 -34.73 -4.83 -12.51
CA ALA A 24 -34.12 -4.78 -11.19
C ALA A 24 -32.70 -5.34 -11.39
N PHE A 25 -31.71 -4.48 -11.53
CA PHE A 25 -30.33 -4.86 -11.35
C PHE A 25 -30.29 -5.55 -9.99
N ALA A 26 -30.10 -6.86 -9.99
CA ALA A 26 -29.92 -7.62 -8.77
C ALA A 26 -28.76 -6.94 -8.02
N GLN A 27 -29.06 -6.28 -6.91
CA GLN A 27 -28.05 -5.63 -6.10
C GLN A 27 -27.03 -6.71 -5.73
N ALA A 28 -25.74 -6.47 -6.03
CA ALA A 28 -24.70 -7.39 -5.71
C ALA A 28 -24.80 -7.77 -4.23
N LYS A 29 -24.81 -9.08 -3.95
CA LYS A 29 -24.90 -9.57 -2.56
C LYS A 29 -23.57 -9.51 -1.83
N ASP A 30 -22.46 -9.51 -2.59
CA ASP A 30 -21.10 -9.61 -2.10
C ASP A 30 -20.28 -8.39 -2.53
N GLN A 31 -19.35 -7.98 -1.67
CA GLN A 31 -18.42 -6.89 -1.94
C GLN A 31 -17.24 -7.41 -2.74
N PHE A 32 -17.07 -6.95 -3.97
CA PHE A 32 -15.96 -7.37 -4.83
C PHE A 32 -14.70 -6.54 -4.57
N ILE A 33 -13.55 -7.22 -4.47
CA ILE A 33 -12.21 -6.63 -4.27
C ILE A 33 -11.27 -7.17 -5.34
N PRO A 34 -10.75 -6.33 -6.25
CA PRO A 34 -9.69 -6.73 -7.17
C PRO A 34 -8.36 -6.91 -6.42
N VAL A 35 -7.65 -7.99 -6.69
CA VAL A 35 -6.33 -8.25 -6.12
C VAL A 35 -5.29 -8.21 -7.24
N LEU A 36 -4.55 -7.12 -7.32
CA LEU A 36 -3.43 -6.99 -8.23
C LEU A 36 -2.18 -7.47 -7.50
N SER A 37 -1.53 -8.50 -7.99
CA SER A 37 -0.35 -9.09 -7.36
C SER A 37 0.69 -9.50 -8.40
N TYR A 38 1.83 -9.93 -7.93
CA TYR A 38 2.87 -10.57 -8.74
C TYR A 38 3.53 -11.66 -7.90
N ARG A 39 3.34 -12.90 -8.32
CA ARG A 39 3.83 -14.10 -7.62
C ARG A 39 5.02 -14.73 -8.31
N THR A 40 5.34 -14.26 -9.52
CA THR A 40 6.36 -14.82 -10.38
C THR A 40 7.39 -13.77 -10.82
N GLY A 41 8.49 -14.23 -11.42
CA GLY A 41 9.54 -13.35 -11.93
C GLY A 41 10.42 -12.74 -10.83
N PRO A 42 11.24 -11.73 -11.17
CA PRO A 42 12.26 -11.15 -10.28
C PRO A 42 11.71 -10.52 -9.00
N TYR A 43 10.43 -10.17 -8.99
CA TYR A 43 9.75 -9.53 -7.85
C TYR A 43 8.86 -10.51 -7.06
N GLY A 44 8.68 -11.74 -7.59
CA GLY A 44 7.87 -12.78 -6.97
C GLY A 44 8.28 -13.15 -5.54
N PRO A 45 9.58 -13.23 -5.19
CA PRO A 45 10.02 -13.54 -3.83
C PRO A 45 9.45 -12.59 -2.75
N ASN A 46 9.19 -11.34 -3.12
CA ASN A 46 8.61 -10.35 -2.21
C ASN A 46 7.09 -10.18 -2.45
N GLY A 47 6.62 -10.31 -3.69
CA GLY A 47 5.21 -10.14 -4.04
C GLY A 47 4.32 -11.28 -3.54
N ALA A 48 4.79 -12.52 -3.61
CA ALA A 48 4.00 -13.69 -3.21
C ALA A 48 3.66 -13.71 -1.71
N PRO A 49 4.60 -13.51 -0.76
CA PRO A 49 4.25 -13.45 0.67
C PRO A 49 3.29 -12.30 1.00
N TRP A 50 3.45 -11.13 0.36
CA TRP A 50 2.50 -10.04 0.53
C TRP A 50 1.09 -10.44 0.06
N ALA A 51 0.98 -11.04 -1.14
CA ALA A 51 -0.30 -11.48 -1.69
C ALA A 51 -0.95 -12.58 -0.83
N ASN A 52 -0.14 -13.47 -0.23
CA ASN A 52 -0.63 -14.48 0.71
C ASN A 52 -1.31 -13.83 1.92
N GLY A 53 -0.66 -12.88 2.56
CA GLY A 53 -1.23 -12.16 3.70
C GLY A 53 -2.48 -11.35 3.34
N TYR A 54 -2.47 -10.70 2.16
CA TYR A 54 -3.62 -9.94 1.66
C TYR A 54 -4.84 -10.83 1.45
N VAL A 55 -4.68 -11.92 0.72
CA VAL A 55 -5.78 -12.86 0.41
C VAL A 55 -6.28 -13.57 1.67
N ASP A 56 -5.36 -13.98 2.55
CA ASP A 56 -5.75 -14.64 3.80
C ASP A 56 -6.52 -13.70 4.73
N TYR A 57 -6.21 -12.40 4.75
CA TYR A 57 -7.02 -11.46 5.51
C TYR A 57 -8.44 -11.33 4.95
N LEU A 58 -8.63 -11.29 3.62
CA LEU A 58 -9.97 -11.29 3.01
C LEU A 58 -10.75 -12.57 3.36
N LYS A 59 -10.09 -13.72 3.31
CA LYS A 59 -10.69 -15.01 3.73
C LYS A 59 -11.03 -15.01 5.22
N LEU A 60 -10.17 -14.45 6.06
CA LEU A 60 -10.40 -14.33 7.51
C LEU A 60 -11.62 -13.46 7.81
N VAL A 61 -11.79 -12.34 7.11
CA VAL A 61 -13.01 -11.50 7.22
C VAL A 61 -14.25 -12.32 6.88
N ASN A 62 -14.20 -13.11 5.82
CA ASN A 62 -15.31 -14.01 5.45
C ASN A 62 -15.58 -15.10 6.50
N ALA A 63 -14.52 -15.70 7.05
CA ALA A 63 -14.63 -16.70 8.10
C ALA A 63 -15.24 -16.12 9.41
N ARG A 64 -15.04 -14.82 9.64
CA ARG A 64 -15.63 -14.06 10.75
C ARG A 64 -17.04 -13.53 10.45
N GLY A 65 -17.65 -13.86 9.30
CA GLY A 65 -19.01 -13.47 8.94
C GLY A 65 -19.12 -12.34 7.93
N GLY A 66 -18.02 -11.85 7.37
CA GLY A 66 -17.98 -10.74 6.41
C GLY A 66 -17.97 -9.36 7.08
N ILE A 67 -18.19 -8.31 6.29
CA ILE A 67 -18.30 -6.93 6.79
C ILE A 67 -19.76 -6.65 7.10
N ASN A 68 -20.15 -6.68 8.38
CA ASN A 68 -21.54 -6.56 8.82
C ASN A 68 -22.49 -7.50 8.04
N GLY A 69 -22.07 -8.77 7.82
CA GLY A 69 -22.85 -9.79 7.10
C GLY A 69 -22.60 -9.83 5.59
N VAL A 70 -21.99 -8.81 4.98
CA VAL A 70 -21.64 -8.80 3.54
C VAL A 70 -20.36 -9.60 3.34
N LYS A 71 -20.42 -10.64 2.50
CA LYS A 71 -19.25 -11.43 2.13
C LYS A 71 -18.35 -10.67 1.16
N LEU A 72 -17.07 -10.98 1.19
CA LEU A 72 -16.10 -10.50 0.22
C LEU A 72 -15.93 -11.54 -0.89
N THR A 73 -15.98 -11.10 -2.13
CA THR A 73 -15.48 -11.84 -3.27
C THR A 73 -14.25 -11.13 -3.82
N PHE A 74 -13.31 -11.88 -4.36
CA PHE A 74 -12.10 -11.30 -4.92
C PHE A 74 -11.60 -12.13 -6.10
N GLU A 75 -10.88 -11.48 -6.98
CA GLU A 75 -10.16 -12.12 -8.08
C GLU A 75 -8.75 -11.58 -8.15
N GLU A 76 -7.79 -12.48 -8.17
CA GLU A 76 -6.38 -12.15 -8.29
C GLU A 76 -5.97 -12.06 -9.76
N CYS A 77 -5.19 -11.03 -10.09
CA CYS A 77 -4.63 -10.82 -11.42
C CYS A 77 -3.12 -10.64 -11.32
N GLU A 78 -2.39 -11.55 -11.99
CA GLU A 78 -0.92 -11.55 -12.04
C GLU A 78 -0.42 -10.42 -12.94
N THR A 79 0.29 -9.45 -12.35
CA THR A 79 0.79 -8.26 -13.05
C THR A 79 2.26 -8.39 -13.46
N GLY A 80 3.03 -9.31 -12.87
CA GLY A 80 4.47 -9.44 -13.08
C GLY A 80 5.26 -8.20 -12.67
N TYR A 81 4.67 -7.29 -11.86
CA TYR A 81 5.20 -5.96 -11.53
C TYR A 81 5.34 -5.04 -12.76
N ASP A 82 4.66 -5.35 -13.84
CA ASP A 82 4.61 -4.56 -15.06
C ASP A 82 3.46 -3.55 -15.03
N THR A 83 3.73 -2.29 -15.38
CA THR A 83 2.73 -1.21 -15.31
C THR A 83 1.60 -1.40 -16.32
N ALA A 84 1.90 -1.84 -17.55
CA ALA A 84 0.88 -2.02 -18.57
C ALA A 84 -0.06 -3.17 -18.21
N ARG A 85 0.49 -4.31 -17.74
CA ARG A 85 -0.30 -5.43 -17.22
C ARG A 85 -1.12 -5.04 -16.00
N SER A 86 -0.58 -4.21 -15.11
CA SER A 86 -1.33 -3.72 -13.95
C SER A 86 -2.54 -2.89 -14.37
N VAL A 87 -2.40 -2.05 -15.39
CA VAL A 87 -3.51 -1.28 -15.97
C VAL A 87 -4.51 -2.22 -16.64
N GLU A 88 -4.07 -3.23 -17.39
CA GLU A 88 -4.95 -4.25 -17.98
C GLU A 88 -5.74 -5.02 -16.91
N CYS A 89 -5.08 -5.47 -15.84
CA CYS A 89 -5.75 -6.10 -14.69
C CYS A 89 -6.80 -5.18 -14.06
N TYR A 90 -6.45 -3.90 -13.87
CA TYR A 90 -7.38 -2.90 -13.34
C TYR A 90 -8.61 -2.73 -14.24
N GLU A 91 -8.41 -2.50 -15.55
CA GLU A 91 -9.50 -2.32 -16.51
C GLU A 91 -10.45 -3.53 -16.56
N ARG A 92 -9.88 -4.74 -16.52
CA ARG A 92 -10.66 -5.99 -16.52
C ARG A 92 -11.46 -6.17 -15.23
N LEU A 93 -10.88 -5.85 -14.08
CA LEU A 93 -11.50 -6.13 -12.79
C LEU A 93 -12.41 -5.01 -12.30
N LYS A 94 -12.22 -3.75 -12.72
CA LYS A 94 -13.06 -2.64 -12.28
C LYS A 94 -14.53 -2.84 -12.62
N SER A 95 -14.84 -3.44 -13.78
CA SER A 95 -16.21 -3.70 -14.25
C SER A 95 -16.97 -4.73 -13.40
N LYS A 96 -16.29 -5.46 -12.54
CA LYS A 96 -16.91 -6.43 -11.61
C LYS A 96 -17.44 -5.79 -10.31
N GLY A 97 -17.47 -4.46 -10.24
CA GLY A 97 -17.95 -3.73 -9.07
C GLY A 97 -16.86 -3.45 -8.03
N ALA A 98 -15.64 -3.21 -8.49
CA ALA A 98 -14.54 -2.83 -7.62
C ALA A 98 -14.88 -1.56 -6.83
N SER A 99 -14.73 -1.61 -5.50
CA SER A 99 -15.00 -0.49 -4.61
C SER A 99 -13.73 0.27 -4.18
N PHE A 100 -12.59 -0.33 -4.34
CA PHE A 100 -11.25 0.25 -4.27
C PHE A 100 -10.27 -0.66 -5.00
N VAL A 101 -9.07 -0.18 -5.24
CA VAL A 101 -7.96 -0.97 -5.81
C VAL A 101 -6.67 -0.72 -5.05
N GLN A 102 -5.84 -1.76 -4.91
CA GLN A 102 -4.46 -1.68 -4.43
C GLN A 102 -3.51 -2.15 -5.55
N PRO A 103 -2.81 -1.23 -6.22
CA PRO A 103 -1.99 -1.58 -7.39
C PRO A 103 -0.72 -2.37 -7.07
N LEU A 104 -0.24 -2.35 -5.84
CA LEU A 104 1.02 -2.93 -5.35
C LEU A 104 2.26 -2.57 -6.21
N SER A 105 2.22 -1.42 -6.84
CA SER A 105 3.30 -0.88 -7.68
C SER A 105 3.19 0.64 -7.78
N THR A 106 4.29 1.36 -7.59
CA THR A 106 4.32 2.82 -7.75
C THR A 106 4.04 3.24 -9.20
N GLY A 107 4.60 2.54 -10.18
CA GLY A 107 4.34 2.81 -11.60
C GLY A 107 2.85 2.60 -11.95
N ALA A 108 2.26 1.49 -11.49
CA ALA A 108 0.84 1.23 -11.67
C ALA A 108 -0.03 2.26 -10.93
N THR A 109 0.36 2.68 -9.72
CA THR A 109 -0.35 3.74 -8.98
C THR A 109 -0.39 5.04 -9.78
N PHE A 110 0.72 5.46 -10.40
CA PHE A 110 0.76 6.66 -11.23
C PHE A 110 -0.22 6.56 -12.42
N ALA A 111 -0.21 5.42 -13.10
CA ALA A 111 -1.09 5.20 -14.25
C ALA A 111 -2.58 5.13 -13.87
N ILE A 112 -2.91 4.47 -12.75
CA ILE A 112 -4.31 4.31 -12.28
C ILE A 112 -4.83 5.61 -11.64
N THR A 113 -3.96 6.45 -11.05
CA THR A 113 -4.34 7.76 -10.52
C THR A 113 -5.08 8.61 -11.55
N GLU A 114 -4.68 8.57 -12.82
CA GLU A 114 -5.31 9.32 -13.90
C GLU A 114 -6.72 8.81 -14.26
N LYS A 115 -7.03 7.56 -13.94
CA LYS A 115 -8.31 6.89 -14.23
C LYS A 115 -9.28 6.95 -13.06
N ALA A 116 -8.78 6.93 -11.85
CA ALA A 116 -9.55 6.83 -10.62
C ALA A 116 -10.70 7.85 -10.48
N PRO A 117 -10.54 9.14 -10.87
CA PRO A 117 -11.63 10.13 -10.80
C PRO A 117 -12.81 9.80 -11.71
N THR A 118 -12.55 9.30 -12.92
CA THR A 118 -13.59 8.92 -13.89
C THR A 118 -14.26 7.62 -13.48
N ASP A 119 -13.49 6.65 -13.02
CA ASP A 119 -13.97 5.34 -12.62
C ASP A 119 -14.64 5.36 -11.23
N LYS A 120 -14.38 6.41 -10.44
CA LYS A 120 -14.86 6.57 -9.06
C LYS A 120 -14.42 5.42 -8.15
N ILE A 121 -13.20 4.94 -8.33
CA ILE A 121 -12.61 3.85 -7.58
C ILE A 121 -11.39 4.38 -6.81
N PRO A 122 -11.40 4.39 -5.47
CA PRO A 122 -10.25 4.78 -4.66
C PRO A 122 -9.04 3.90 -4.92
N VAL A 123 -7.88 4.54 -5.05
CA VAL A 123 -6.56 3.89 -5.12
C VAL A 123 -5.96 3.91 -3.72
N VAL A 124 -5.96 2.77 -3.06
CA VAL A 124 -5.42 2.62 -1.70
C VAL A 124 -4.00 2.10 -1.80
N THR A 125 -3.07 2.80 -1.19
CA THR A 125 -1.68 2.36 -1.12
C THR A 125 -1.19 2.38 0.32
N ILE A 126 -0.20 1.56 0.62
CA ILE A 126 0.40 1.49 1.94
C ILE A 126 1.92 1.52 1.79
N GLY A 127 2.52 2.67 2.07
CA GLY A 127 3.94 2.86 1.94
C GLY A 127 4.48 2.72 0.52
N TYR A 128 3.67 3.00 -0.50
CA TYR A 128 4.09 3.07 -1.89
C TYR A 128 3.19 4.01 -2.69
N GLY A 129 3.59 4.31 -3.92
CA GLY A 129 2.88 5.21 -4.81
C GLY A 129 3.27 6.66 -4.61
N ARG A 130 2.40 7.57 -4.95
CA ARG A 130 2.65 9.01 -4.97
C ARG A 130 2.68 9.60 -3.58
N SER A 131 3.84 10.05 -3.09
CA SER A 131 3.96 10.64 -1.74
C SER A 131 3.15 11.93 -1.59
N GLU A 132 3.04 12.75 -2.65
CA GLU A 132 2.24 13.96 -2.67
C GLU A 132 0.74 13.71 -2.59
N SER A 133 0.29 12.48 -2.85
CA SER A 133 -1.14 12.12 -2.75
C SER A 133 -1.67 12.06 -1.30
N ALA A 134 -0.80 12.27 -0.32
CA ALA A 134 -1.22 12.57 1.05
C ALA A 134 -2.11 13.84 1.13
N ASP A 135 -1.96 14.79 0.18
CA ASP A 135 -2.88 15.94 0.06
C ASP A 135 -4.20 15.52 -0.61
N GLY A 136 -5.19 15.19 0.20
CA GLY A 136 -6.51 14.83 -0.26
C GLY A 136 -7.29 15.96 -0.93
N THR A 137 -6.84 17.21 -0.79
CA THR A 137 -7.49 18.34 -1.50
C THR A 137 -7.27 18.26 -3.00
N VAL A 138 -6.12 17.75 -3.44
CA VAL A 138 -5.77 17.56 -4.84
C VAL A 138 -6.05 16.12 -5.28
N PHE A 139 -5.60 15.14 -4.51
CA PHE A 139 -5.69 13.72 -4.83
C PHE A 139 -6.92 13.05 -4.21
N LYS A 140 -8.10 13.49 -4.61
CA LYS A 140 -9.40 13.03 -4.07
C LYS A 140 -9.57 11.51 -4.03
N TRP A 141 -8.89 10.76 -4.90
CA TRP A 141 -9.08 9.33 -5.10
C TRP A 141 -7.86 8.48 -4.71
N ASN A 142 -6.79 9.09 -4.20
CA ASN A 142 -5.60 8.37 -3.76
C ASN A 142 -5.45 8.42 -2.24
N PHE A 143 -5.17 7.27 -1.63
CA PHE A 143 -5.10 7.09 -0.18
C PHE A 143 -3.80 6.38 0.19
N PRO A 144 -2.67 7.11 0.38
CA PRO A 144 -1.40 6.53 0.84
C PRO A 144 -1.41 6.34 2.35
N ILE A 145 -2.27 5.46 2.84
CA ILE A 145 -2.52 5.29 4.27
C ILE A 145 -1.31 4.69 4.97
N ALA A 146 -1.07 5.09 6.21
CA ALA A 146 -0.03 4.65 7.13
C ALA A 146 1.38 5.13 6.81
N GLY A 147 1.59 5.91 5.78
CA GLY A 147 2.88 6.50 5.46
C GLY A 147 3.20 6.53 3.96
N THR A 148 4.14 7.37 3.60
CA THR A 148 4.64 7.55 2.23
C THR A 148 6.15 7.30 2.19
N TYR A 149 6.74 7.27 0.99
CA TYR A 149 8.19 7.15 0.86
C TYR A 149 8.96 8.33 1.46
N TRP A 150 8.33 9.49 1.57
CA TRP A 150 8.96 10.62 2.27
C TRP A 150 9.03 10.38 3.77
N VAL A 151 8.02 9.72 4.36
CA VAL A 151 8.08 9.26 5.76
C VAL A 151 9.23 8.25 5.96
N ALA A 152 9.39 7.29 5.03
CA ALA A 152 10.47 6.31 5.10
C ALA A 152 11.86 6.96 5.00
N ALA A 153 12.03 7.84 4.03
CA ALA A 153 13.29 8.55 3.81
C ALA A 153 13.66 9.41 5.01
N ASP A 154 12.68 10.13 5.56
CA ASP A 154 12.85 10.95 6.75
C ASP A 154 13.27 10.11 7.96
N ALA A 155 12.57 9.00 8.21
CA ALA A 155 12.90 8.09 9.31
C ALA A 155 14.31 7.48 9.19
N ILE A 156 14.76 7.17 7.96
CA ILE A 156 16.14 6.70 7.74
C ILE A 156 17.14 7.79 8.13
N ILE A 157 16.93 9.03 7.69
CA ILE A 157 17.85 10.14 8.03
C ILE A 157 17.83 10.44 9.52
N GLN A 158 16.66 10.40 10.17
CA GLN A 158 16.57 10.53 11.63
C GLN A 158 17.31 9.40 12.36
N ALA A 159 17.16 8.15 11.90
CA ALA A 159 17.85 7.00 12.51
C ALA A 159 19.37 7.12 12.39
N ILE A 160 19.87 7.56 11.22
CA ILE A 160 21.30 7.84 11.02
C ILE A 160 21.75 8.99 11.93
N GLY A 161 20.97 10.09 12.00
CA GLY A 161 21.26 11.20 12.90
C GLY A 161 21.32 10.79 14.37
N ASN A 162 20.36 9.99 14.82
CA ASN A 162 20.36 9.47 16.20
C ASN A 162 21.61 8.61 16.49
N LYS A 163 22.03 7.80 15.52
CA LYS A 163 23.25 6.98 15.63
C LYS A 163 24.52 7.83 15.71
N GLU A 164 24.57 8.95 15.03
CA GLU A 164 25.68 9.91 15.05
C GLU A 164 25.64 10.88 16.25
N GLY A 165 24.56 10.87 17.03
CA GLY A 165 24.38 11.77 18.20
C GLY A 165 23.64 13.06 17.90
N GLY A 166 23.00 13.17 16.75
CA GLY A 166 22.16 14.30 16.34
C GLY A 166 22.18 14.55 14.84
N LEU A 167 21.11 15.16 14.30
CA LEU A 167 21.03 15.51 12.88
C LEU A 167 22.10 16.57 12.47
N ASP A 168 22.57 17.39 13.42
CA ASP A 168 23.66 18.34 13.22
C ASP A 168 25.01 17.65 12.97
N LYS A 169 25.17 16.40 13.42
CA LYS A 169 26.37 15.58 13.20
C LYS A 169 26.43 14.97 11.78
N LEU A 170 25.40 15.16 10.98
CA LEU A 170 25.41 14.71 9.59
C LEU A 170 26.21 15.62 8.66
N LYS A 171 26.57 16.83 9.10
CA LYS A 171 27.37 17.77 8.31
C LYS A 171 28.67 17.16 7.83
N GLY A 172 28.88 17.14 6.51
CA GLY A 172 30.07 16.58 5.85
C GLY A 172 30.07 15.06 5.73
N LYS A 173 29.06 14.34 6.26
CA LYS A 173 28.88 12.90 6.00
C LYS A 173 28.50 12.65 4.54
N LYS A 174 28.78 11.46 4.05
CA LYS A 174 28.38 10.98 2.72
C LYS A 174 27.29 9.92 2.86
N ILE A 175 26.13 10.13 2.26
CA ILE A 175 25.03 9.17 2.23
C ILE A 175 24.76 8.80 0.77
N ALA A 176 24.89 7.51 0.43
CA ALA A 176 24.55 7.03 -0.91
C ALA A 176 23.12 6.48 -0.91
N LEU A 177 22.28 6.92 -1.85
CA LEU A 177 21.01 6.32 -2.15
C LEU A 177 21.18 5.36 -3.32
N VAL A 178 21.17 4.05 -3.06
CA VAL A 178 21.15 2.99 -4.06
C VAL A 178 19.68 2.69 -4.35
N TYR A 179 19.22 3.01 -5.55
CA TYR A 179 17.78 2.94 -5.83
C TYR A 179 17.46 2.25 -7.15
N HIS A 180 16.35 1.54 -7.16
CA HIS A 180 15.77 0.94 -8.37
C HIS A 180 15.40 2.04 -9.36
N ASP A 181 15.95 2.00 -10.57
CA ASP A 181 15.72 3.05 -11.60
C ASP A 181 14.31 2.92 -12.19
N SER A 182 13.35 3.43 -11.45
CA SER A 182 11.92 3.43 -11.78
C SER A 182 11.22 4.55 -11.00
N PRO A 183 9.93 4.83 -11.26
CA PRO A 183 9.15 5.76 -10.45
C PRO A 183 9.24 5.45 -8.94
N TYR A 184 9.24 4.16 -8.57
CA TYR A 184 9.40 3.72 -7.18
C TYR A 184 10.69 4.20 -6.54
N GLY A 185 11.82 3.91 -7.15
CA GLY A 185 13.12 4.22 -6.57
C GLY A 185 13.44 5.72 -6.55
N LYS A 186 12.76 6.51 -7.37
CA LYS A 186 12.94 7.98 -7.44
C LYS A 186 12.11 8.76 -6.41
N GLU A 187 11.09 8.14 -5.82
CA GLU A 187 10.20 8.77 -4.85
C GLU A 187 10.92 9.44 -3.65
N PRO A 188 11.96 8.83 -3.01
CA PRO A 188 12.59 9.44 -1.83
C PRO A 188 13.49 10.63 -2.17
N ILE A 189 13.90 10.81 -3.44
CA ILE A 189 14.93 11.77 -3.84
C ILE A 189 14.62 13.20 -3.39
N PRO A 190 13.41 13.76 -3.62
CA PRO A 190 13.11 15.14 -3.22
C PRO A 190 13.31 15.38 -1.72
N LEU A 191 12.81 14.48 -0.88
CA LEU A 191 12.96 14.62 0.57
C LEU A 191 14.42 14.46 1.01
N MET A 192 15.14 13.48 0.47
CA MET A 192 16.55 13.28 0.81
C MET A 192 17.41 14.47 0.39
N GLN A 193 17.10 15.12 -0.73
CA GLN A 193 17.77 16.35 -1.15
C GLN A 193 17.51 17.52 -0.19
N GLU A 194 16.25 17.69 0.27
CA GLU A 194 15.93 18.70 1.28
C GLU A 194 16.67 18.42 2.60
N ARG A 195 16.70 17.18 3.07
CA ARG A 195 17.46 16.78 4.25
C ARG A 195 18.97 16.99 4.09
N ALA A 196 19.53 16.68 2.91
CA ALA A 196 20.93 16.94 2.61
C ALA A 196 21.28 18.43 2.69
N LYS A 197 20.43 19.26 2.10
CA LYS A 197 20.58 20.72 2.17
C LYS A 197 20.49 21.23 3.60
N MET A 198 19.52 20.75 4.39
CA MET A 198 19.32 21.19 5.77
C MET A 198 20.47 20.82 6.71
N HIS A 199 20.99 19.59 6.58
CA HIS A 199 21.96 19.06 7.52
C HIS A 199 23.40 19.02 6.96
N GLY A 200 23.60 19.43 5.70
CA GLY A 200 24.91 19.59 5.10
C GLY A 200 25.66 18.27 4.84
N PHE A 201 24.92 17.16 4.62
CA PHE A 201 25.54 15.91 4.16
C PHE A 201 25.56 15.85 2.63
N ASP A 202 26.54 15.11 2.08
CA ASP A 202 26.65 14.82 0.64
C ASP A 202 25.76 13.65 0.28
N LEU A 203 24.77 13.87 -0.63
CA LEU A 203 23.87 12.85 -1.11
C LEU A 203 24.29 12.34 -2.48
N GLN A 204 24.71 11.08 -2.56
CA GLN A 204 25.07 10.41 -3.80
C GLN A 204 23.90 9.58 -4.32
N LEU A 205 23.46 9.83 -5.55
CA LEU A 205 22.38 9.11 -6.21
C LEU A 205 22.95 8.02 -7.12
N LEU A 206 22.67 6.76 -6.80
CA LEU A 206 23.18 5.57 -7.49
C LEU A 206 22.02 4.74 -8.05
N PRO A 207 21.57 5.01 -9.29
CA PRO A 207 20.51 4.23 -9.92
C PRO A 207 20.99 2.81 -10.26
N VAL A 208 20.11 1.84 -10.05
CA VAL A 208 20.32 0.44 -10.44
C VAL A 208 19.24 0.07 -11.45
N THR A 209 19.63 -0.36 -12.63
CA THR A 209 18.70 -0.76 -13.69
C THR A 209 17.85 -1.96 -13.27
N ALA A 210 16.54 -1.88 -13.50
CA ALA A 210 15.61 -2.97 -13.22
C ALA A 210 15.99 -4.26 -13.98
N PRO A 211 15.84 -5.45 -13.38
CA PRO A 211 15.31 -5.75 -12.05
C PRO A 211 16.33 -5.68 -10.92
N GLY A 212 17.56 -5.21 -11.16
CA GLY A 212 18.56 -4.97 -10.13
C GLY A 212 19.48 -6.17 -9.84
N VAL A 213 19.68 -7.08 -10.80
CA VAL A 213 20.62 -8.21 -10.67
C VAL A 213 22.06 -7.80 -10.96
N GLU A 214 22.27 -6.75 -11.78
CA GLU A 214 23.59 -6.29 -12.17
C GLU A 214 24.01 -5.08 -11.31
N GLN A 215 24.72 -5.32 -10.21
CA GLN A 215 25.07 -4.27 -9.25
C GLN A 215 26.57 -4.15 -8.97
N LYS A 216 27.44 -4.99 -9.56
CA LYS A 216 28.87 -4.97 -9.31
C LYS A 216 29.51 -3.59 -9.49
N ALA A 217 29.19 -2.90 -10.57
CA ALA A 217 29.70 -1.56 -10.84
C ALA A 217 29.31 -0.54 -9.77
N THR A 218 28.02 -0.58 -9.33
CA THR A 218 27.51 0.28 -8.25
C THR A 218 28.25 0.04 -6.94
N TRP A 219 28.48 -1.23 -6.56
CA TRP A 219 29.16 -1.54 -5.29
C TRP A 219 30.68 -1.32 -5.35
N LEU A 220 31.31 -1.42 -6.52
CA LEU A 220 32.68 -0.96 -6.72
C LEU A 220 32.78 0.56 -6.57
N GLN A 221 31.81 1.32 -7.09
CA GLN A 221 31.75 2.77 -6.90
C GLN A 221 31.57 3.14 -5.42
N ILE A 222 30.70 2.43 -4.67
CA ILE A 222 30.52 2.60 -3.23
C ILE A 222 31.84 2.31 -2.49
N ARG A 223 32.55 1.24 -2.87
CA ARG A 223 33.86 0.91 -2.28
C ARG A 223 34.89 2.02 -2.50
N GLN A 224 34.88 2.66 -3.65
CA GLN A 224 35.78 3.79 -3.96
C GLN A 224 35.37 5.08 -3.24
N ALA A 225 34.09 5.42 -3.27
CA ALA A 225 33.53 6.65 -2.68
C ALA A 225 33.49 6.61 -1.14
N ARG A 226 33.42 5.42 -0.56
CA ARG A 226 33.32 5.16 0.89
C ARG A 226 32.28 6.01 1.58
N PRO A 227 31.01 5.95 1.18
CA PRO A 227 29.96 6.68 1.89
C PRO A 227 29.89 6.21 3.35
N ASP A 228 29.52 7.13 4.25
CA ASP A 228 29.32 6.82 5.66
C ASP A 228 28.12 5.90 5.85
N TYR A 229 27.08 6.09 5.01
CA TYR A 229 25.86 5.29 5.03
C TYR A 229 25.32 5.02 3.61
N VAL A 230 24.58 3.92 3.48
CA VAL A 230 23.84 3.56 2.27
C VAL A 230 22.36 3.43 2.61
N ALA A 231 21.53 4.20 1.96
CA ALA A 231 20.09 3.97 1.91
C ALA A 231 19.77 3.08 0.68
N LEU A 232 19.10 1.93 0.92
CA LEU A 232 18.75 0.99 -0.14
C LEU A 232 17.26 1.11 -0.46
N TRP A 233 16.96 1.55 -1.69
CA TRP A 233 15.60 1.64 -2.22
C TRP A 233 15.38 0.61 -3.31
N GLY A 234 15.45 -0.65 -2.92
CA GLY A 234 15.35 -1.82 -3.79
C GLY A 234 14.04 -2.59 -3.60
N TRP A 235 13.78 -3.50 -4.53
CA TRP A 235 12.64 -4.41 -4.51
C TRP A 235 12.97 -5.74 -5.20
N GLY A 236 12.43 -6.84 -4.68
CA GLY A 236 12.65 -8.17 -5.23
C GLY A 236 14.12 -8.59 -5.18
N VAL A 237 14.60 -9.19 -6.26
CA VAL A 237 15.98 -9.70 -6.37
C VAL A 237 17.04 -8.62 -6.18
N MET A 238 16.72 -7.34 -6.39
CA MET A 238 17.65 -6.23 -6.15
C MET A 238 18.14 -6.20 -4.70
N ASN A 239 17.28 -6.51 -3.74
CA ASN A 239 17.60 -6.38 -2.31
C ASN A 239 18.67 -7.39 -1.89
N SER A 240 18.44 -8.68 -2.13
CA SER A 240 19.40 -9.74 -1.79
C SER A 240 20.70 -9.58 -2.57
N THR A 241 20.64 -9.14 -3.83
CA THR A 241 21.83 -8.83 -4.64
C THR A 241 22.63 -7.67 -4.03
N ALA A 242 21.98 -6.58 -3.61
CA ALA A 242 22.65 -5.45 -2.97
C ALA A 242 23.40 -5.89 -1.68
N ILE A 243 22.77 -6.72 -0.86
CA ILE A 243 23.39 -7.20 0.38
C ILE A 243 24.58 -8.14 0.09
N LYS A 244 24.46 -9.02 -0.91
CA LYS A 244 25.56 -9.90 -1.38
C LYS A 244 26.75 -9.08 -1.90
N GLU A 245 26.50 -8.09 -2.74
CA GLU A 245 27.54 -7.21 -3.29
C GLU A 245 28.17 -6.33 -2.20
N ALA A 246 27.40 -5.86 -1.23
CA ALA A 246 27.92 -5.16 -0.05
C ALA A 246 28.89 -6.06 0.73
N GLN A 247 28.54 -7.34 0.92
CA GLN A 247 29.42 -8.31 1.55
C GLN A 247 30.70 -8.52 0.73
N ALA A 248 30.57 -8.72 -0.58
CA ALA A 248 31.71 -8.98 -1.46
C ALA A 248 32.69 -7.78 -1.54
N THR A 249 32.18 -6.55 -1.41
CA THR A 249 33.01 -5.33 -1.39
C THR A 249 33.48 -4.92 0.01
N GLY A 250 33.09 -5.64 1.05
CA GLY A 250 33.43 -5.36 2.45
C GLY A 250 32.72 -4.15 3.04
N TYR A 251 31.58 -3.71 2.45
CA TYR A 251 30.81 -2.61 3.00
C TYR A 251 30.03 -3.06 4.25
N PRO A 252 30.09 -2.33 5.40
CA PRO A 252 29.46 -2.75 6.65
C PRO A 252 27.94 -2.74 6.57
N ARG A 253 27.27 -3.86 6.92
CA ARG A 253 25.79 -3.96 6.88
C ARG A 253 25.11 -3.05 7.89
N GLU A 254 25.73 -2.78 9.04
CA GLU A 254 25.24 -1.85 10.07
C GLU A 254 25.21 -0.39 9.63
N LYS A 255 25.79 -0.09 8.47
CA LYS A 255 25.72 1.22 7.79
C LYS A 255 24.71 1.25 6.64
N MET A 256 23.99 0.17 6.41
CA MET A 256 22.96 0.07 5.39
C MET A 256 21.57 0.18 6.01
N TYR A 257 20.68 0.95 5.38
CA TYR A 257 19.29 1.15 5.77
C TYR A 257 18.37 0.94 4.58
N GLY A 258 17.61 -0.16 4.57
CA GLY A 258 16.59 -0.42 3.54
C GLY A 258 15.31 0.35 3.79
N VAL A 259 14.62 0.73 2.73
CA VAL A 259 13.20 1.11 2.81
C VAL A 259 12.38 -0.11 3.28
N TRP A 260 11.17 0.09 3.75
CA TRP A 260 10.30 -1.00 4.22
C TRP A 260 10.00 -2.11 3.19
N TRP A 261 10.28 -1.88 1.90
CA TRP A 261 10.22 -2.90 0.84
C TRP A 261 11.55 -3.63 0.62
N ALA A 262 12.60 -3.24 1.34
CA ALA A 262 13.90 -3.86 1.35
C ALA A 262 14.31 -4.29 2.78
N GLY A 263 13.36 -4.81 3.55
CA GLY A 263 13.53 -5.20 4.95
C GLY A 263 12.64 -6.37 5.33
N ALA A 264 12.73 -7.47 4.59
CA ALA A 264 11.95 -8.67 4.82
C ALA A 264 12.80 -9.93 4.70
N GLU A 265 12.25 -11.07 5.10
CA GLU A 265 12.94 -12.36 5.12
C GLU A 265 13.52 -12.77 3.75
N PRO A 266 12.82 -12.60 2.60
CA PRO A 266 13.39 -12.93 1.28
C PRO A 266 14.64 -12.13 0.93
N ASP A 267 14.82 -10.93 1.50
CA ASP A 267 15.95 -10.05 1.20
C ASP A 267 17.26 -10.53 1.83
N VAL A 268 17.17 -11.24 2.95
CA VAL A 268 18.32 -11.58 3.82
C VAL A 268 18.59 -13.07 3.98
N LYS A 269 17.56 -13.90 3.81
CA LYS A 269 17.59 -15.35 4.08
C LYS A 269 18.69 -16.07 3.27
N ASP A 270 18.89 -15.73 2.00
CA ASP A 270 19.87 -16.34 1.12
C ASP A 270 21.29 -15.77 1.28
N VAL A 271 21.44 -14.73 2.09
CA VAL A 271 22.74 -14.12 2.42
C VAL A 271 23.24 -14.57 3.79
N ALA A 272 22.36 -15.14 4.59
CA ALA A 272 22.66 -15.70 5.92
C ALA A 272 23.44 -14.71 6.81
N ASP A 273 24.58 -15.14 7.37
CA ASP A 273 25.43 -14.31 8.23
C ASP A 273 25.95 -13.04 7.53
N GLY A 274 26.03 -13.05 6.20
CA GLY A 274 26.46 -11.88 5.42
C GLY A 274 25.48 -10.70 5.48
N ALA A 275 24.23 -10.94 5.88
CA ALA A 275 23.22 -9.90 6.08
C ALA A 275 23.16 -9.38 7.53
N LYS A 276 23.85 -10.03 8.49
CA LYS A 276 23.80 -9.64 9.90
C LYS A 276 24.18 -8.17 10.08
N GLY A 277 23.37 -7.43 10.84
CA GLY A 277 23.54 -6.00 11.07
C GLY A 277 22.84 -5.11 10.06
N TYR A 278 22.27 -5.66 8.97
CA TYR A 278 21.50 -4.88 8.01
C TYR A 278 20.23 -4.31 8.65
N ASN A 279 20.01 -3.01 8.46
CA ASN A 279 18.87 -2.29 9.01
C ASN A 279 17.83 -2.04 7.92
N ALA A 280 16.58 -1.95 8.32
CA ALA A 280 15.52 -1.43 7.45
C ALA A 280 14.50 -0.63 8.26
N VAL A 281 13.86 0.33 7.61
CA VAL A 281 12.74 1.04 8.19
C VAL A 281 11.46 0.22 8.03
N THR A 282 10.55 0.29 8.99
CA THR A 282 9.20 -0.29 8.88
C THR A 282 8.16 0.66 9.46
N MET A 283 6.98 0.71 8.84
CA MET A 283 5.82 1.51 9.28
C MET A 283 4.89 0.75 10.21
N GLN A 284 5.17 -0.50 10.47
CA GLN A 284 4.39 -1.41 11.30
C GLN A 284 5.30 -2.22 12.19
N HIS A 285 4.73 -3.10 13.02
CA HIS A 285 5.49 -4.18 13.61
C HIS A 285 6.13 -5.01 12.49
N GLY A 286 7.35 -5.50 12.68
CA GLY A 286 8.06 -6.34 11.71
C GLY A 286 7.40 -7.72 11.55
N ALA A 287 8.17 -8.79 11.65
CA ALA A 287 7.65 -10.14 11.80
C ALA A 287 6.95 -10.30 13.16
N GLU A 288 5.70 -10.76 13.16
CA GLU A 288 4.88 -10.83 14.39
C GLU A 288 4.13 -12.17 14.51
N PRO A 289 4.88 -13.27 14.68
CA PRO A 289 4.30 -14.62 14.69
C PRO A 289 3.38 -14.89 15.89
N GLN A 290 3.41 -14.05 16.93
CA GLN A 290 2.62 -14.23 18.14
C GLN A 290 1.36 -13.35 18.20
N SER A 291 1.15 -12.50 17.21
CA SER A 291 -0.02 -11.62 17.19
C SER A 291 -1.33 -12.42 17.14
N LYS A 292 -2.41 -11.82 17.66
CA LYS A 292 -3.76 -12.43 17.57
C LYS A 292 -4.15 -12.68 16.11
N LEU A 293 -3.79 -11.79 15.19
CA LEU A 293 -4.05 -11.95 13.76
C LEU A 293 -3.46 -13.27 13.25
N VAL A 294 -2.19 -13.52 13.53
CA VAL A 294 -1.50 -14.74 13.11
C VAL A 294 -2.17 -15.99 13.67
N LYS A 295 -2.49 -15.98 14.96
CA LYS A 295 -3.20 -17.10 15.61
C LYS A 295 -4.55 -17.38 14.96
N ASP A 296 -5.32 -16.33 14.68
CA ASP A 296 -6.63 -16.47 14.04
C ASP A 296 -6.51 -16.98 12.58
N VAL A 297 -5.53 -16.50 11.82
CA VAL A 297 -5.26 -16.99 10.44
C VAL A 297 -4.87 -18.47 10.47
N LEU A 298 -3.98 -18.87 11.37
CA LEU A 298 -3.55 -20.25 11.48
C LEU A 298 -4.74 -21.16 11.83
N ALA A 299 -5.51 -20.82 12.88
CA ALA A 299 -6.61 -21.63 13.36
C ALA A 299 -7.84 -21.65 12.43
N MET A 300 -8.16 -20.49 11.83
CA MET A 300 -9.39 -20.37 11.04
C MET A 300 -9.21 -20.72 9.56
N LEU A 301 -7.98 -20.65 9.02
CA LEU A 301 -7.69 -20.89 7.62
C LEU A 301 -6.71 -22.04 7.39
N HIS A 302 -5.48 -21.95 7.89
CA HIS A 302 -4.43 -22.94 7.57
C HIS A 302 -4.72 -24.33 8.13
N GLU A 303 -5.20 -24.43 9.35
CA GLU A 303 -5.60 -25.72 9.95
C GLU A 303 -6.81 -26.37 9.25
N LYS A 304 -7.57 -25.58 8.49
CA LYS A 304 -8.70 -26.06 7.66
C LYS A 304 -8.32 -26.27 6.20
N GLY A 305 -7.05 -26.15 5.82
CA GLY A 305 -6.59 -26.27 4.43
C GLY A 305 -7.05 -25.12 3.51
N GLN A 306 -7.44 -23.98 4.07
CA GLN A 306 -7.93 -22.79 3.33
C GLN A 306 -6.93 -21.64 3.29
N GLY A 307 -5.79 -21.75 3.99
CA GLY A 307 -4.72 -20.77 3.96
C GLY A 307 -4.07 -20.63 2.59
N THR A 308 -3.47 -19.46 2.35
CA THR A 308 -2.78 -19.14 1.09
C THR A 308 -1.26 -19.15 1.33
N GLY A 309 -0.55 -19.91 0.50
CA GLY A 309 0.91 -20.04 0.60
C GLY A 309 1.40 -20.91 1.77
N PRO A 310 2.71 -20.91 2.00
CA PRO A 310 3.33 -21.71 3.07
C PRO A 310 2.93 -21.26 4.45
N LYS A 311 2.66 -22.20 5.35
CA LYS A 311 2.24 -21.92 6.74
C LYS A 311 3.32 -21.20 7.55
N ASP A 312 4.58 -21.45 7.27
CA ASP A 312 5.74 -20.85 7.95
C ASP A 312 6.01 -19.39 7.53
N GLU A 313 5.38 -18.91 6.45
CA GLU A 313 5.39 -17.48 6.09
C GLU A 313 4.40 -16.64 6.91
N VAL A 314 3.42 -17.27 7.54
CA VAL A 314 2.39 -16.56 8.31
C VAL A 314 3.03 -15.86 9.51
N GLY A 315 2.93 -14.53 9.54
CA GLY A 315 3.55 -13.70 10.56
C GLY A 315 4.90 -13.10 10.16
N GLN A 316 5.46 -13.45 8.99
CA GLN A 316 6.64 -12.77 8.45
C GLN A 316 6.31 -11.36 7.96
N VAL A 317 7.35 -10.52 7.77
CA VAL A 317 7.19 -9.08 7.48
C VAL A 317 6.24 -8.80 6.32
N LEU A 318 6.45 -9.41 5.15
CA LEU A 318 5.63 -9.13 3.97
C LEU A 318 4.21 -9.70 4.09
N TYR A 319 4.07 -10.87 4.70
CA TYR A 319 2.74 -11.43 4.99
C TYR A 319 1.92 -10.48 5.87
N MET A 320 2.50 -10.00 6.97
CA MET A 320 1.84 -9.05 7.88
C MET A 320 1.49 -7.73 7.17
N ARG A 321 2.35 -7.28 6.27
CA ARG A 321 2.11 -6.07 5.47
C ARG A 321 0.98 -6.26 4.45
N GLY A 322 0.88 -7.43 3.84
CA GLY A 322 -0.25 -7.81 3.00
C GLY A 322 -1.58 -7.81 3.75
N ALA A 323 -1.60 -8.46 4.92
CA ALA A 323 -2.77 -8.49 5.78
C ALA A 323 -3.19 -7.10 6.26
N MET A 324 -2.23 -6.24 6.63
CA MET A 324 -2.48 -4.85 7.01
C MET A 324 -3.05 -4.04 5.83
N SER A 325 -2.54 -4.24 4.63
CA SER A 325 -3.05 -3.59 3.42
C SER A 325 -4.51 -3.94 3.14
N ALA A 326 -4.86 -5.23 3.23
CA ALA A 326 -6.24 -5.68 3.08
C ALA A 326 -7.14 -5.12 4.19
N MET A 327 -6.68 -5.11 5.43
CA MET A 327 -7.41 -4.57 6.58
C MET A 327 -7.79 -3.11 6.36
N LEU A 328 -6.90 -2.26 5.89
CA LEU A 328 -7.18 -0.84 5.67
C LEU A 328 -8.29 -0.63 4.64
N GLY A 329 -8.27 -1.38 3.53
CA GLY A 329 -9.36 -1.33 2.55
C GLY A 329 -10.70 -1.81 3.11
N VAL A 330 -10.68 -2.91 3.86
CA VAL A 330 -11.87 -3.48 4.52
C VAL A 330 -12.47 -2.51 5.55
N GLU A 331 -11.64 -1.84 6.33
CA GLU A 331 -12.12 -0.85 7.31
C GLU A 331 -12.63 0.43 6.65
N GLY A 332 -12.12 0.81 5.46
CA GLY A 332 -12.73 1.83 4.61
C GLY A 332 -14.16 1.46 4.19
N ILE A 333 -14.38 0.20 3.79
CA ILE A 333 -15.74 -0.31 3.49
C ILE A 333 -16.61 -0.30 4.75
N ARG A 334 -16.09 -0.74 5.89
CA ARG A 334 -16.81 -0.75 7.17
C ARG A 334 -17.25 0.65 7.60
N SER A 335 -16.34 1.64 7.52
CA SER A 335 -16.64 3.06 7.77
C SER A 335 -17.75 3.57 6.83
N ALA A 336 -17.70 3.19 5.55
CA ALA A 336 -18.76 3.52 4.60
C ALA A 336 -20.10 2.88 4.99
N GLN A 337 -20.10 1.63 5.39
CA GLN A 337 -21.31 0.94 5.86
C GLN A 337 -21.91 1.57 7.13
N ASP A 338 -21.09 2.06 8.04
CA ASP A 338 -21.55 2.75 9.25
C ASP A 338 -22.33 4.04 8.89
N ARG A 339 -21.96 4.71 7.78
CA ARG A 339 -22.63 5.93 7.28
C ARG A 339 -23.82 5.63 6.37
N PHE A 340 -23.65 4.71 5.40
CA PHE A 340 -24.60 4.52 4.29
C PHE A 340 -25.50 3.29 4.47
N GLY A 341 -25.28 2.51 5.51
CA GLY A 341 -26.13 1.38 5.91
C GLY A 341 -25.35 0.07 6.06
N LYS A 342 -25.36 -0.47 7.28
CA LYS A 342 -24.79 -1.79 7.59
C LYS A 342 -25.45 -2.89 6.76
N GLY A 343 -24.66 -3.88 6.37
CA GLY A 343 -25.15 -5.01 5.59
C GLY A 343 -25.37 -4.71 4.09
N LYS A 344 -24.94 -3.54 3.61
CA LYS A 344 -25.03 -3.17 2.19
C LYS A 344 -23.66 -3.24 1.51
N VAL A 345 -23.68 -3.57 0.23
CA VAL A 345 -22.51 -3.42 -0.66
C VAL A 345 -22.27 -1.93 -0.91
N MET A 346 -21.03 -1.50 -0.84
CA MET A 346 -20.63 -0.10 -1.00
C MET A 346 -20.06 0.16 -2.38
N THR A 347 -20.42 1.30 -2.96
CA THR A 347 -19.80 1.82 -4.19
C THR A 347 -18.41 2.42 -3.90
N GLY A 348 -17.61 2.65 -4.95
CA GLY A 348 -16.31 3.31 -4.78
C GLY A 348 -16.42 4.73 -4.19
N GLU A 349 -17.47 5.50 -4.54
CA GLU A 349 -17.72 6.83 -3.93
C GLU A 349 -17.97 6.74 -2.42
N GLN A 350 -18.75 5.75 -2.01
CA GLN A 350 -19.03 5.51 -0.58
C GLN A 350 -17.79 5.03 0.15
N VAL A 351 -16.99 4.16 -0.48
CA VAL A 351 -15.73 3.69 0.11
C VAL A 351 -14.70 4.83 0.17
N ARG A 352 -14.66 5.74 -0.82
CA ARG A 352 -13.87 6.95 -0.73
C ARG A 352 -14.22 7.75 0.53
N TRP A 353 -15.49 7.98 0.77
CA TRP A 353 -15.94 8.65 2.00
C TRP A 353 -15.47 7.88 3.24
N GLY A 354 -15.60 6.56 3.26
CA GLY A 354 -15.15 5.72 4.38
C GLY A 354 -13.65 5.81 4.63
N LEU A 355 -12.86 5.90 3.56
CA LEU A 355 -11.41 6.07 3.64
C LEU A 355 -11.00 7.48 4.11
N GLU A 356 -11.75 8.53 3.75
CA GLU A 356 -11.56 9.88 4.24
C GLU A 356 -11.97 10.05 5.72
N ASN A 357 -12.76 9.12 6.26
CA ASN A 357 -13.24 9.13 7.64
C ASN A 357 -12.78 7.88 8.40
N LEU A 358 -11.67 7.30 7.99
CA LEU A 358 -11.09 6.16 8.68
C LEU A 358 -10.53 6.62 10.03
N ASN A 359 -10.95 5.92 11.09
CA ASN A 359 -10.45 6.15 12.44
C ASN A 359 -10.20 4.80 13.13
N LEU A 360 -8.95 4.33 13.01
CA LEU A 360 -8.47 3.11 13.63
C LEU A 360 -7.82 3.44 14.97
N THR A 361 -8.62 3.48 16.00
CA THR A 361 -8.15 3.64 17.39
C THR A 361 -7.47 2.37 17.89
N GLN A 362 -6.69 2.46 18.96
CA GLN A 362 -6.04 1.28 19.56
C GLN A 362 -7.04 0.16 19.90
N PRO A 363 -8.20 0.42 20.55
CA PRO A 363 -9.19 -0.63 20.79
C PRO A 363 -9.73 -1.30 19.52
N LYS A 364 -9.88 -0.56 18.41
CA LYS A 364 -10.28 -1.16 17.13
C LYS A 364 -9.18 -2.06 16.56
N LEU A 365 -7.93 -1.62 16.60
CA LEU A 365 -6.79 -2.43 16.17
C LEU A 365 -6.66 -3.71 17.00
N ASP A 366 -6.85 -3.62 18.30
CA ASP A 366 -6.81 -4.78 19.20
C ASP A 366 -7.93 -5.79 18.86
N ALA A 367 -9.15 -5.31 18.63
CA ALA A 367 -10.28 -6.14 18.22
C ALA A 367 -10.06 -6.83 16.86
N LEU A 368 -9.42 -6.15 15.91
CA LEU A 368 -9.08 -6.71 14.61
C LEU A 368 -7.92 -7.71 14.65
N GLY A 369 -7.14 -7.73 15.74
CA GLY A 369 -5.97 -8.60 15.93
C GLY A 369 -4.64 -7.93 15.63
N PHE A 370 -4.62 -6.61 15.45
CA PHE A 370 -3.45 -5.79 15.14
C PHE A 370 -2.83 -5.10 16.38
N ALA A 371 -3.15 -5.56 17.58
CA ALA A 371 -2.53 -5.10 18.82
C ALA A 371 -0.99 -5.18 18.72
N GLY A 372 -0.30 -4.05 18.93
CA GLY A 372 1.15 -3.96 18.82
C GLY A 372 1.71 -4.05 17.40
N VAL A 373 0.88 -4.36 16.39
CA VAL A 373 1.32 -4.49 14.99
C VAL A 373 1.45 -3.13 14.32
N MET A 374 0.52 -2.23 14.53
CA MET A 374 0.55 -0.89 13.95
C MET A 374 0.05 0.15 14.95
N ARG A 375 0.37 1.41 14.71
CA ARG A 375 -0.14 2.54 15.49
C ARG A 375 -1.53 2.95 15.01
N PRO A 376 -2.32 3.62 15.87
CA PRO A 376 -3.58 4.22 15.47
C PRO A 376 -3.45 5.14 14.27
N ILE A 377 -4.45 5.14 13.39
CA ILE A 377 -4.50 5.94 12.16
C ILE A 377 -5.84 6.66 12.10
N SER A 378 -5.80 7.93 11.72
CA SER A 378 -6.98 8.73 11.41
C SER A 378 -6.73 9.53 10.14
N THR A 379 -7.58 9.35 9.15
CA THR A 379 -7.55 10.11 7.89
C THR A 379 -8.63 11.17 7.86
N SER A 380 -8.51 12.10 6.94
CA SER A 380 -9.53 13.11 6.67
C SER A 380 -9.59 13.42 5.18
N CYS A 381 -10.58 14.18 4.75
CA CYS A 381 -10.69 14.67 3.39
C CYS A 381 -9.46 15.46 2.89
N THR A 382 -8.70 16.07 3.80
CA THR A 382 -7.50 16.87 3.48
C THR A 382 -6.18 16.12 3.76
N ASP A 383 -6.22 15.07 4.57
CA ASP A 383 -5.07 14.24 4.92
C ASP A 383 -5.42 12.77 4.68
N HIS A 384 -4.95 12.24 3.56
CA HIS A 384 -5.18 10.85 3.16
C HIS A 384 -4.12 9.87 3.69
N MET A 385 -3.07 10.36 4.34
CA MET A 385 -2.02 9.52 4.93
C MET A 385 -2.35 9.08 6.36
N GLY A 386 -2.81 10.00 7.18
CA GLY A 386 -3.32 9.74 8.52
C GLY A 386 -2.30 9.30 9.58
N ALA A 387 -1.06 9.03 9.21
CA ALA A 387 0.02 8.66 10.11
C ALA A 387 1.39 8.88 9.48
N ALA A 388 2.37 9.19 10.29
CA ALA A 388 3.74 9.47 9.86
C ALA A 388 4.76 8.82 10.82
N TRP A 389 4.55 7.54 11.14
CA TRP A 389 5.38 6.81 12.09
C TRP A 389 6.13 5.68 11.42
N ALA A 390 7.39 5.51 11.82
CA ALA A 390 8.23 4.41 11.38
C ALA A 390 9.15 3.94 12.52
N ARG A 391 9.74 2.77 12.35
CA ARG A 391 10.75 2.18 13.27
C ARG A 391 11.87 1.57 12.46
N ILE A 392 13.00 1.37 13.10
CA ILE A 392 14.11 0.59 12.54
C ILE A 392 14.07 -0.81 13.14
N HIS A 393 14.21 -1.80 12.28
CA HIS A 393 14.53 -3.15 12.65
C HIS A 393 15.86 -3.58 12.01
N THR A 394 16.57 -4.47 12.66
CA THR A 394 17.89 -4.95 12.24
C THR A 394 17.86 -6.47 12.15
N TRP A 395 18.45 -7.02 11.12
CA TRP A 395 18.63 -8.45 10.96
C TRP A 395 19.75 -8.96 11.87
N ASP A 396 19.45 -9.85 12.82
CA ASP A 396 20.43 -10.40 13.78
C ASP A 396 21.18 -11.64 13.26
N GLY A 397 20.87 -12.06 12.02
CA GLY A 397 21.34 -13.30 11.39
C GLY A 397 20.30 -14.42 11.37
N LYS A 398 19.20 -14.27 12.12
CA LYS A 398 18.12 -15.26 12.24
C LYS A 398 16.71 -14.64 12.14
N ALA A 399 16.54 -13.44 12.68
CA ALA A 399 15.26 -12.76 12.73
C ALA A 399 15.44 -11.23 12.71
N TRP A 400 14.40 -10.54 12.30
CA TRP A 400 14.31 -9.10 12.44
C TRP A 400 14.03 -8.70 13.88
N LYS A 401 14.79 -7.76 14.42
CA LYS A 401 14.66 -7.22 15.78
C LYS A 401 14.53 -5.71 15.74
N PHE A 402 13.58 -5.14 16.48
CA PHE A 402 13.51 -3.69 16.64
C PHE A 402 14.73 -3.15 17.36
N THR A 403 15.32 -2.13 16.78
CA THR A 403 16.53 -1.44 17.29
C THR A 403 16.30 0.05 17.50
N SER A 404 15.10 0.55 17.21
CA SER A 404 14.68 1.90 17.56
C SER A 404 13.31 1.90 18.20
N ASP A 405 12.99 2.95 18.95
CA ASP A 405 11.63 3.38 19.24
C ASP A 405 10.94 3.87 17.98
N TRP A 406 9.65 4.23 18.10
CA TRP A 406 8.92 4.86 17.02
C TRP A 406 9.50 6.24 16.71
N LEU A 407 9.83 6.46 15.46
CA LEU A 407 10.25 7.72 14.88
C LEU A 407 9.03 8.39 14.24
N GLN A 408 8.71 9.58 14.69
CA GLN A 408 7.73 10.41 14.01
C GLN A 408 8.42 11.17 12.89
N ALA A 409 7.89 11.06 11.69
CA ALA A 409 8.42 11.82 10.57
C ALA A 409 8.21 13.32 10.79
N ASP A 410 9.15 14.12 10.31
CA ASP A 410 9.15 15.56 10.47
C ASP A 410 8.10 16.23 9.57
N GLU A 411 6.95 16.50 10.17
CA GLU A 411 5.84 17.14 9.47
C GLU A 411 6.18 18.54 8.95
N GLN A 412 7.16 19.24 9.56
CA GLN A 412 7.58 20.57 9.11
C GLN A 412 8.30 20.54 7.76
N ILE A 413 8.83 19.37 7.38
CA ILE A 413 9.46 19.16 6.07
C ILE A 413 8.49 18.49 5.13
N ILE A 414 7.81 17.43 5.59
CA ILE A 414 6.95 16.61 4.73
C ILE A 414 5.72 17.39 4.26
N LYS A 415 5.02 18.09 5.15
CA LYS A 415 3.78 18.81 4.77
C LYS A 415 4.00 19.90 3.72
N PRO A 416 5.03 20.78 3.83
CA PRO A 416 5.33 21.74 2.77
C PRO A 416 5.69 21.08 1.44
N LEU A 417 6.47 19.99 1.46
CA LEU A 417 6.84 19.25 0.26
C LEU A 417 5.62 18.60 -0.41
N VAL A 418 4.73 17.99 0.38
CA VAL A 418 3.45 17.45 -0.10
C VAL A 418 2.63 18.53 -0.78
N LYS A 419 2.42 19.67 -0.12
CA LYS A 419 1.63 20.78 -0.65
C LYS A 419 2.22 21.36 -1.94
N ALA A 420 3.53 21.62 -1.97
CA ALA A 420 4.19 22.17 -3.15
C ALA A 420 4.09 21.22 -4.35
N THR A 421 4.32 19.93 -4.14
CA THR A 421 4.28 18.93 -5.21
C THR A 421 2.85 18.66 -5.67
N ALA A 422 1.89 18.58 -4.76
CA ALA A 422 0.47 18.45 -5.09
C ALA A 422 -0.04 19.68 -5.87
N ALA A 423 0.33 20.90 -5.49
CA ALA A 423 -0.03 22.11 -6.21
C ALA A 423 0.55 22.15 -7.62
N LYS A 424 1.80 21.69 -7.81
CA LYS A 424 2.41 21.54 -9.13
C LYS A 424 1.60 20.56 -10.00
N TYR A 425 1.29 19.38 -9.46
CA TYR A 425 0.45 18.41 -10.16
C TYR A 425 -0.93 18.98 -10.52
N ALA A 426 -1.60 19.68 -9.59
CA ALA A 426 -2.88 20.31 -9.85
C ALA A 426 -2.80 21.32 -11.01
N ALA A 427 -1.75 22.15 -11.05
CA ALA A 427 -1.52 23.11 -12.13
C ALA A 427 -1.29 22.41 -13.48
N GLU A 428 -0.44 21.39 -13.52
CA GLU A 428 -0.16 20.60 -14.72
C GLU A 428 -1.41 19.91 -15.29
N LYS A 429 -2.26 19.40 -14.40
CA LYS A 429 -3.51 18.69 -14.76
C LYS A 429 -4.73 19.60 -14.83
N LYS A 430 -4.58 20.90 -14.57
CA LYS A 430 -5.67 21.89 -14.53
C LYS A 430 -6.79 21.47 -13.56
N LEU A 431 -6.42 20.94 -12.40
CA LEU A 431 -7.34 20.54 -11.36
C LEU A 431 -7.59 21.72 -10.40
N THR A 432 -8.83 21.84 -9.93
CA THR A 432 -9.18 22.74 -8.84
C THR A 432 -9.12 21.95 -7.52
N PRO A 433 -8.22 22.31 -6.58
CA PRO A 433 -8.18 21.69 -5.27
C PRO A 433 -9.52 21.86 -4.52
N ARG A 434 -9.90 20.85 -3.75
CA ARG A 434 -11.07 20.92 -2.87
C ARG A 434 -10.85 21.94 -1.76
N THR A 435 -11.94 22.63 -1.41
CA THR A 435 -11.99 23.47 -0.21
C THR A 435 -12.50 22.67 1.00
N PRO A 436 -12.36 23.19 2.23
CA PRO A 436 -12.97 22.54 3.40
C PRO A 436 -14.48 22.36 3.30
N ALA A 437 -15.19 23.21 2.54
CA ALA A 437 -16.62 23.06 2.30
C ALA A 437 -16.94 21.81 1.44
N ASP A 438 -16.09 21.48 0.48
CA ASP A 438 -16.22 20.29 -0.36
C ASP A 438 -16.00 18.98 0.41
N CYS A 439 -15.50 19.06 1.64
CA CYS A 439 -15.24 17.94 2.53
C CYS A 439 -16.42 17.59 3.43
N GLN A 440 -17.46 18.39 3.45
CA GLN A 440 -18.63 18.22 4.32
C GLN A 440 -19.76 17.40 3.68
N SER A 441 -19.63 17.07 2.39
CA SER A 441 -20.67 16.37 1.59
C SER A 441 -20.53 14.83 1.59
#